data_abb6766d966abb01e015ce8e83e704a7
#
_entry.id   abb6766d966abb01e015ce8e83e704a7
#
_cell.length_a   1.000
_cell.length_b   1.000
_cell.length_c   1.000
_cell.angle_alpha   90.00
_cell.angle_beta   90.00
_cell.angle_gamma   90.00
#
_symmetry.space_group_name_H-M   'P 1'
#
loop_
_entity.id
_entity.type
_entity.pdbx_description
1 polymer ?
#
loop_
_entity_poly.entity_id
_entity_poly.type
_entity_poly.pdbx_seq_one_letter_code
_entity_poly.pdbx_strand_id
1 'polypeptide(L)'
;AIIAIHNSNLGPGVGGCRMWPYENDMTGLHDALRLSRGMTYKSALAGLPFGGGKSVIIGDARTDKTPALMQAMGRFVESLSGRYIAAEDIGMTVADMDEMATVTDHVTGTSATSGNPSPYTAYGVMRGIEAAVEYKFQRNDGLEDTHVAIQGLGAVGFDLARRLHEKGARLHVADINIEAVQKAVDE
;
A
#
# COMPACT_ATOMS: atom_id res chain seq x y z
N ALA A 1 -16.35 8.90 4.68
CA ALA A 1 -15.41 7.80 4.88
C ALA A 1 -16.14 6.52 5.26
N ILE A 2 -15.56 5.38 4.97
CA ILE A 2 -16.10 4.05 5.26
C ILE A 2 -14.98 3.21 5.86
N ILE A 3 -15.26 2.50 6.96
CA ILE A 3 -14.37 1.48 7.52
C ILE A 3 -15.07 0.14 7.40
N ALA A 4 -14.39 -0.85 6.81
CA ALA A 4 -14.87 -2.22 6.68
C ALA A 4 -13.92 -3.17 7.43
N ILE A 5 -14.48 -4.04 8.28
CA ILE A 5 -13.77 -5.13 8.94
C ILE A 5 -14.37 -6.43 8.42
N HIS A 6 -13.60 -7.17 7.62
CA HIS A 6 -14.07 -8.41 7.02
C HIS A 6 -14.02 -9.58 8.02
N ASN A 7 -12.96 -9.66 8.80
CA ASN A 7 -12.75 -10.74 9.75
C ASN A 7 -11.84 -10.31 10.89
N SER A 8 -12.12 -10.74 12.10
CA SER A 8 -11.35 -10.44 13.32
C SER A 8 -10.99 -11.69 14.14
N ASN A 9 -11.09 -12.88 13.55
CA ASN A 9 -10.82 -14.14 14.27
C ASN A 9 -9.35 -14.27 14.73
N LEU A 10 -8.41 -13.72 13.96
CA LEU A 10 -6.98 -13.75 14.30
C LEU A 10 -6.52 -12.52 15.11
N GLY A 11 -7.38 -11.52 15.24
CA GLY A 11 -7.07 -10.27 15.93
C GLY A 11 -7.76 -9.06 15.30
N PRO A 12 -7.40 -7.83 15.70
CA PRO A 12 -8.01 -6.62 15.15
C PRO A 12 -7.87 -6.57 13.63
N GLY A 13 -8.85 -5.97 12.95
CA GLY A 13 -8.77 -5.75 11.51
C GLY A 13 -7.69 -4.73 11.19
N VAL A 14 -6.66 -5.12 10.45
CA VAL A 14 -5.60 -4.21 10.00
C VAL A 14 -5.74 -3.95 8.51
N GLY A 15 -5.57 -2.69 8.10
CA GLY A 15 -5.54 -2.34 6.69
C GLY A 15 -5.38 -0.86 6.41
N GLY A 16 -4.94 -0.56 5.18
CA GLY A 16 -4.67 0.80 4.75
C GLY A 16 -5.91 1.68 4.69
N CYS A 17 -5.73 2.96 4.99
CA CYS A 17 -6.69 4.02 4.72
C CYS A 17 -6.40 4.56 3.32
N ARG A 18 -7.33 4.40 2.39
CA ARG A 18 -7.20 4.89 1.01
C ARG A 18 -7.98 6.18 0.83
N MET A 19 -7.38 7.19 0.24
CA MET A 19 -8.13 8.37 -0.22
C MET A 19 -8.15 8.39 -1.75
N TRP A 20 -9.37 8.32 -2.31
CA TRP A 20 -9.56 8.22 -3.75
C TRP A 20 -10.85 8.93 -4.20
N PRO A 21 -10.87 9.62 -5.36
CA PRO A 21 -12.05 10.27 -5.90
C PRO A 21 -12.99 9.24 -6.55
N TYR A 22 -13.61 8.42 -5.72
CA TYR A 22 -14.60 7.44 -6.19
C TYR A 22 -15.78 8.15 -6.87
N GLU A 23 -16.31 7.54 -7.91
CA GLU A 23 -17.45 8.06 -8.67
C GLU A 23 -18.70 8.28 -7.78
N ASN A 24 -18.90 7.40 -6.80
CA ASN A 24 -20.00 7.47 -5.84
C ASN A 24 -19.70 6.65 -4.58
N ASP A 25 -20.56 6.78 -3.56
CA ASP A 25 -20.39 6.09 -2.29
C ASP A 25 -20.40 4.56 -2.42
N MET A 26 -21.15 4.02 -3.37
CA MET A 26 -21.26 2.57 -3.57
C MET A 26 -19.97 1.97 -4.15
N THR A 27 -19.27 2.69 -5.02
CA THR A 27 -17.96 2.26 -5.52
C THR A 27 -16.92 2.29 -4.41
N GLY A 28 -16.95 3.30 -3.54
CA GLY A 28 -16.10 3.37 -2.34
C GLY A 28 -16.41 2.24 -1.35
N LEU A 29 -17.68 1.95 -1.10
CA LEU A 29 -18.10 0.84 -0.24
C LEU A 29 -17.65 -0.51 -0.80
N HIS A 30 -17.86 -0.75 -2.08
CA HIS A 30 -17.44 -1.99 -2.74
C HIS A 30 -15.93 -2.21 -2.63
N ASP A 31 -15.13 -1.16 -2.82
CA ASP A 31 -13.68 -1.23 -2.70
C ASP A 31 -13.25 -1.52 -1.25
N ALA A 32 -13.83 -0.83 -0.27
CA ALA A 32 -13.58 -1.08 1.15
C ALA A 32 -13.87 -2.55 1.54
N LEU A 33 -14.99 -3.11 1.09
CA LEU A 33 -15.38 -4.49 1.36
C LEU A 33 -14.42 -5.50 0.71
N ARG A 34 -14.09 -5.31 -0.57
CA ARG A 34 -13.15 -6.20 -1.28
C ARG A 34 -11.76 -6.15 -0.67
N LEU A 35 -11.25 -4.97 -0.37
CA LEU A 35 -9.91 -4.79 0.16
C LEU A 35 -9.79 -5.29 1.59
N SER A 36 -10.82 -5.09 2.44
CA SER A 36 -10.82 -5.66 3.79
C SER A 36 -10.77 -7.20 3.77
N ARG A 37 -11.47 -7.84 2.83
CA ARG A 37 -11.37 -9.29 2.60
C ARG A 37 -9.98 -9.70 2.15
N GLY A 38 -9.38 -8.96 1.22
CA GLY A 38 -8.00 -9.19 0.78
C GLY A 38 -6.99 -9.10 1.92
N MET A 39 -7.18 -8.13 2.83
CA MET A 39 -6.33 -7.99 4.03
C MET A 39 -6.46 -9.17 4.99
N THR A 40 -7.64 -9.78 5.14
CA THR A 40 -7.80 -11.02 5.93
C THR A 40 -6.89 -12.13 5.40
N TYR A 41 -6.92 -12.37 4.10
CA TYR A 41 -6.11 -13.41 3.49
C TYR A 41 -4.61 -13.09 3.53
N LYS A 42 -4.26 -11.83 3.29
CA LYS A 42 -2.87 -11.36 3.32
C LYS A 42 -2.25 -11.56 4.71
N SER A 43 -2.97 -11.18 5.77
CA SER A 43 -2.50 -11.35 7.15
C SER A 43 -2.38 -12.82 7.53
N ALA A 44 -3.36 -13.64 7.18
CA ALA A 44 -3.35 -15.07 7.46
C ALA A 44 -2.21 -15.80 6.75
N LEU A 45 -1.97 -15.49 5.46
CA LEU A 45 -0.85 -16.07 4.69
C LEU A 45 0.51 -15.68 5.25
N ALA A 46 0.63 -14.47 5.80
CA ALA A 46 1.85 -13.99 6.44
C ALA A 46 2.03 -14.51 7.89
N GLY A 47 1.08 -15.28 8.42
CA GLY A 47 1.11 -15.78 9.80
C GLY A 47 0.99 -14.68 10.85
N LEU A 48 0.38 -13.54 10.50
CA LEU A 48 0.23 -12.41 11.41
C LEU A 48 -1.03 -12.57 12.29
N PRO A 49 -0.99 -12.16 13.56
CA PRO A 49 -2.12 -12.23 14.48
C PRO A 49 -3.10 -11.07 14.25
N PHE A 50 -3.50 -10.86 13.00
CA PHE A 50 -4.39 -9.77 12.59
C PHE A 50 -5.53 -10.29 11.72
N GLY A 51 -6.69 -9.67 11.90
CA GLY A 51 -7.80 -9.75 10.97
C GLY A 51 -7.61 -8.85 9.75
N GLY A 52 -8.62 -8.76 8.92
CA GLY A 52 -8.63 -7.91 7.74
C GLY A 52 -9.56 -6.72 7.89
N GLY A 53 -9.00 -5.53 7.74
CA GLY A 53 -9.73 -4.28 7.69
C GLY A 53 -9.32 -3.45 6.49
N LYS A 54 -10.12 -2.45 6.17
CA LYS A 54 -9.84 -1.42 5.17
C LYS A 54 -10.65 -0.18 5.45
N SER A 55 -10.07 0.98 5.23
CA SER A 55 -10.86 2.20 5.19
C SER A 55 -10.66 2.96 3.89
N VAL A 56 -11.70 3.71 3.49
CA VAL A 56 -11.65 4.62 2.35
C VAL A 56 -12.19 5.99 2.76
N ILE A 57 -11.53 7.03 2.26
CA ILE A 57 -12.00 8.40 2.26
C ILE A 57 -12.35 8.74 0.81
N ILE A 58 -13.58 9.15 0.56
CA ILE A 58 -14.03 9.57 -0.77
C ILE A 58 -13.65 11.04 -0.96
N GLY A 59 -12.72 11.31 -1.86
CA GLY A 59 -12.18 12.63 -2.15
C GLY A 59 -10.87 12.57 -2.92
N ASP A 60 -10.49 13.68 -3.54
CA ASP A 60 -9.18 13.80 -4.22
C ASP A 60 -8.10 14.16 -3.19
N ALA A 61 -7.13 13.28 -3.00
CA ALA A 61 -6.03 13.48 -2.06
C ALA A 61 -5.16 14.72 -2.35
N ARG A 62 -5.23 15.27 -3.57
CA ARG A 62 -4.46 16.46 -3.97
C ARG A 62 -5.16 17.77 -3.59
N THR A 63 -6.48 17.78 -3.47
CA THR A 63 -7.29 19.00 -3.27
C THR A 63 -8.07 19.00 -1.97
N ASP A 64 -8.53 17.84 -1.48
CA ASP A 64 -9.50 17.77 -0.39
C ASP A 64 -8.85 17.39 0.95
N LYS A 65 -7.56 17.00 0.91
CA LYS A 65 -6.83 16.58 2.10
C LYS A 65 -6.49 17.76 3.00
N THR A 66 -6.87 17.65 4.26
CA THR A 66 -6.53 18.65 5.31
C THR A 66 -6.18 17.94 6.62
N PRO A 67 -5.39 18.57 7.52
CA PRO A 67 -5.14 18.02 8.85
C PRO A 67 -6.44 17.73 9.61
N ALA A 68 -7.44 18.61 9.52
CA ALA A 68 -8.73 18.43 10.16
C ALA A 68 -9.48 17.18 9.66
N LEU A 69 -9.39 16.87 8.36
CA LEU A 69 -9.95 15.64 7.79
C LEU A 69 -9.22 14.40 8.30
N MET A 70 -7.88 14.45 8.40
CA MET A 70 -7.08 13.35 8.95
C MET A 70 -7.40 13.09 10.42
N GLN A 71 -7.49 14.13 11.23
CA GLN A 71 -7.93 14.01 12.63
C GLN A 71 -9.36 13.48 12.74
N ALA A 72 -10.28 13.91 11.87
CA ALA A 72 -11.64 13.38 11.86
C ALA A 72 -11.65 11.87 11.54
N MET A 73 -10.82 11.44 10.58
CA MET A 73 -10.64 10.01 10.28
C MET A 73 -10.01 9.27 11.45
N GLY A 74 -9.00 9.85 12.13
CA GLY A 74 -8.40 9.28 13.33
C GLY A 74 -9.44 9.08 14.46
N ARG A 75 -10.30 10.07 14.73
CA ARG A 75 -11.41 9.93 15.70
C ARG A 75 -12.42 8.85 15.28
N PHE A 76 -12.65 8.69 13.98
CA PHE A 76 -13.52 7.62 13.48
C PHE A 76 -12.87 6.23 13.72
N VAL A 77 -11.57 6.10 13.53
CA VAL A 77 -10.81 4.88 13.88
C VAL A 77 -10.88 4.63 15.40
N GLU A 78 -10.65 5.67 16.22
CA GLU A 78 -10.71 5.59 17.69
C GLU A 78 -12.07 5.10 18.19
N SER A 79 -13.16 5.51 17.55
CA SER A 79 -14.52 5.08 17.92
C SER A 79 -14.73 3.56 17.83
N LEU A 80 -13.85 2.85 17.14
CA LEU A 80 -13.85 1.39 17.04
C LEU A 80 -13.05 0.70 18.14
N SER A 81 -12.43 1.47 19.06
CA SER A 81 -11.77 0.95 20.28
C SER A 81 -10.80 -0.20 19.99
N GLY A 82 -9.92 -0.03 19.01
CA GLY A 82 -8.90 -1.00 18.63
C GLY A 82 -9.37 -2.16 17.77
N ARG A 83 -10.64 -2.24 17.41
CA ARG A 83 -11.12 -3.27 16.45
C ARG A 83 -10.59 -3.10 15.04
N TYR A 84 -10.14 -1.89 14.70
CA TYR A 84 -9.51 -1.57 13.42
C TYR A 84 -8.23 -0.77 13.67
N ILE A 85 -7.16 -1.12 12.96
CA ILE A 85 -5.89 -0.40 12.95
C ILE A 85 -5.66 0.08 11.51
N ALA A 86 -5.56 1.40 11.36
CA ALA A 86 -5.32 2.04 10.07
C ALA A 86 -3.83 2.08 9.72
N ALA A 87 -3.51 2.02 8.43
CA ALA A 87 -2.18 2.18 7.88
C ALA A 87 -2.21 3.06 6.62
N GLU A 88 -1.04 3.42 6.10
CA GLU A 88 -0.91 4.12 4.82
C GLU A 88 -1.42 3.27 3.64
N ASP A 89 -2.06 3.89 2.67
CA ASP A 89 -2.43 3.31 1.36
C ASP A 89 -2.50 4.43 0.30
N ILE A 90 -3.00 4.13 -0.88
CA ILE A 90 -3.10 5.08 -2.00
C ILE A 90 -3.77 6.39 -1.57
N GLY A 91 -3.16 7.50 -1.94
CA GLY A 91 -3.64 8.85 -1.60
C GLY A 91 -3.29 9.31 -0.20
N MET A 92 -2.65 8.46 0.62
CA MET A 92 -2.19 8.80 1.96
C MET A 92 -0.67 8.83 2.03
N THR A 93 -0.14 9.50 3.05
CA THR A 93 1.29 9.63 3.31
C THR A 93 1.60 9.35 4.77
N VAL A 94 2.88 9.17 5.11
CA VAL A 94 3.34 9.05 6.51
C VAL A 94 2.88 10.25 7.34
N ALA A 95 2.95 11.47 6.79
CA ALA A 95 2.48 12.67 7.50
C ALA A 95 0.98 12.65 7.81
N ASP A 96 0.15 12.05 6.94
CA ASP A 96 -1.28 11.86 7.21
C ASP A 96 -1.50 10.85 8.35
N MET A 97 -0.67 9.80 8.41
CA MET A 97 -0.71 8.83 9.52
C MET A 97 -0.27 9.48 10.84
N ASP A 98 0.77 10.33 10.81
CA ASP A 98 1.20 11.12 11.97
C ASP A 98 0.08 12.04 12.46
N GLU A 99 -0.64 12.70 11.54
CA GLU A 99 -1.77 13.57 11.90
C GLU A 99 -2.93 12.76 12.50
N MET A 100 -3.25 11.59 11.98
CA MET A 100 -4.25 10.69 12.56
C MET A 100 -3.81 10.21 13.96
N ALA A 101 -2.52 9.92 14.15
CA ALA A 101 -1.97 9.45 15.42
C ALA A 101 -2.03 10.50 16.55
N THR A 102 -2.28 11.78 16.23
CA THR A 102 -2.50 12.81 17.26
C THR A 102 -3.79 12.60 18.06
N VAL A 103 -4.71 11.78 17.57
CA VAL A 103 -6.06 11.58 18.15
C VAL A 103 -6.44 10.10 18.34
N THR A 104 -5.57 9.15 18.00
CA THR A 104 -5.78 7.71 18.21
C THR A 104 -4.46 6.95 18.23
N ASP A 105 -4.37 5.90 19.05
CA ASP A 105 -3.25 4.95 19.05
C ASP A 105 -3.42 3.82 18.03
N HIS A 106 -4.57 3.76 17.34
CA HIS A 106 -4.91 2.68 16.41
C HIS A 106 -4.51 2.99 14.96
N VAL A 107 -3.30 3.53 14.80
CA VAL A 107 -2.68 3.85 13.51
C VAL A 107 -1.25 3.32 13.49
N THR A 108 -0.82 2.80 12.35
CA THR A 108 0.54 2.35 12.10
C THR A 108 1.08 2.95 10.80
N GLY A 109 2.38 2.81 10.53
CA GLY A 109 3.00 3.47 9.38
C GLY A 109 3.31 4.94 9.63
N THR A 110 3.34 5.37 10.89
CA THR A 110 3.77 6.72 11.29
C THR A 110 5.29 6.86 11.20
N SER A 111 5.78 8.11 11.25
CA SER A 111 7.22 8.39 11.30
C SER A 111 7.90 7.78 12.53
N ALA A 112 7.16 7.59 13.63
CA ALA A 112 7.64 6.99 14.87
C ALA A 112 7.62 5.45 14.85
N THR A 113 7.01 4.82 13.86
CA THR A 113 6.87 3.36 13.75
C THR A 113 7.56 2.82 12.50
N SER A 114 6.81 2.20 11.58
CA SER A 114 7.36 1.56 10.37
C SER A 114 7.60 2.52 9.20
N GLY A 115 7.05 3.72 9.24
CA GLY A 115 7.18 4.69 8.16
C GLY A 115 6.58 4.20 6.83
N ASN A 116 7.19 4.62 5.72
CA ASN A 116 6.75 4.31 4.37
C ASN A 116 6.87 2.80 4.04
N PRO A 117 5.78 2.11 3.70
CA PRO A 117 5.79 0.69 3.37
C PRO A 117 6.34 0.36 1.97
N SER A 118 6.52 1.37 1.09
CA SER A 118 6.86 1.17 -0.32
C SER A 118 8.16 0.39 -0.54
N PRO A 119 9.26 0.64 0.17
CA PRO A 119 10.52 -0.11 -0.01
C PRO A 119 10.37 -1.60 0.35
N TYR A 120 9.60 -1.92 1.37
CA TYR A 120 9.32 -3.32 1.76
C TYR A 120 8.43 -4.01 0.72
N THR A 121 7.45 -3.30 0.18
CA THR A 121 6.58 -3.78 -0.90
C THR A 121 7.40 -4.06 -2.15
N ALA A 122 8.24 -3.12 -2.58
CA ALA A 122 9.13 -3.29 -3.74
C ALA A 122 10.08 -4.49 -3.57
N TYR A 123 10.66 -4.66 -2.38
CA TYR A 123 11.48 -5.82 -2.05
C TYR A 123 10.70 -7.13 -2.17
N GLY A 124 9.49 -7.19 -1.62
CA GLY A 124 8.63 -8.39 -1.70
C GLY A 124 8.26 -8.75 -3.15
N VAL A 125 7.95 -7.74 -3.98
CA VAL A 125 7.66 -7.95 -5.41
C VAL A 125 8.90 -8.45 -6.14
N MET A 126 10.08 -7.88 -5.89
CA MET A 126 11.35 -8.34 -6.45
C MET A 126 11.60 -9.83 -6.12
N ARG A 127 11.41 -10.23 -4.85
CA ARG A 127 11.57 -11.64 -4.46
C ARG A 127 10.57 -12.56 -5.17
N GLY A 128 9.35 -12.10 -5.39
CA GLY A 128 8.35 -12.81 -6.18
C GLY A 128 8.76 -12.97 -7.65
N ILE A 129 9.37 -11.94 -8.24
CA ILE A 129 9.90 -12.00 -9.61
C ILE A 129 11.06 -12.99 -9.70
N GLU A 130 12.01 -12.95 -8.76
CA GLU A 130 13.12 -13.92 -8.71
C GLU A 130 12.59 -15.36 -8.65
N ALA A 131 11.65 -15.64 -7.76
CA ALA A 131 11.04 -16.97 -7.65
C ALA A 131 10.30 -17.40 -8.92
N ALA A 132 9.60 -16.46 -9.58
CA ALA A 132 8.90 -16.74 -10.85
C ALA A 132 9.87 -17.03 -12.00
N VAL A 133 10.98 -16.31 -12.08
CA VAL A 133 12.06 -16.53 -13.06
C VAL A 133 12.72 -17.89 -12.84
N GLU A 134 13.09 -18.20 -11.61
CA GLU A 134 13.64 -19.49 -11.24
C GLU A 134 12.70 -20.64 -11.63
N TYR A 135 11.43 -20.55 -11.25
CA TYR A 135 10.44 -21.57 -11.58
C TYR A 135 10.21 -21.71 -13.09
N LYS A 136 10.05 -20.57 -13.81
CA LYS A 136 9.70 -20.59 -15.22
C LYS A 136 10.83 -21.03 -16.12
N PHE A 137 12.05 -20.57 -15.83
CA PHE A 137 13.21 -20.79 -16.70
C PHE A 137 14.17 -21.85 -16.16
N GLN A 138 13.85 -22.46 -15.00
CA GLN A 138 14.65 -23.49 -14.34
C GLN A 138 16.12 -23.06 -14.15
N ARG A 139 16.34 -21.79 -13.82
CA ARG A 139 17.65 -21.18 -13.58
C ARG A 139 17.66 -20.45 -12.24
N ASN A 140 18.81 -20.44 -11.57
CA ASN A 140 19.04 -19.81 -10.26
C ASN A 140 20.17 -18.76 -10.27
N ASP A 141 20.48 -18.25 -11.45
CA ASP A 141 21.54 -17.26 -11.70
C ASP A 141 21.07 -15.80 -11.52
N GLY A 142 19.91 -15.60 -10.89
CA GLY A 142 19.34 -14.29 -10.60
C GLY A 142 18.50 -13.74 -11.76
N LEU A 143 18.57 -12.40 -11.95
CA LEU A 143 17.76 -11.69 -12.94
C LEU A 143 18.58 -11.14 -14.11
N GLU A 144 19.86 -11.55 -14.23
CA GLU A 144 20.73 -11.12 -15.32
C GLU A 144 20.06 -11.34 -16.68
N ASP A 145 20.07 -10.32 -17.52
CA ASP A 145 19.42 -10.30 -18.85
C ASP A 145 17.92 -10.63 -18.88
N THR A 146 17.26 -10.71 -17.72
CA THR A 146 15.81 -10.95 -17.68
C THR A 146 15.08 -9.66 -18.07
N HIS A 147 14.16 -9.74 -19.05
CA HIS A 147 13.33 -8.61 -19.44
C HIS A 147 12.13 -8.49 -18.51
N VAL A 148 11.99 -7.33 -17.83
CA VAL A 148 10.88 -7.04 -16.92
C VAL A 148 10.18 -5.76 -17.35
N ALA A 149 8.86 -5.81 -17.50
CA ALA A 149 8.02 -4.64 -17.76
C ALA A 149 7.40 -4.15 -16.45
N ILE A 150 7.53 -2.85 -16.19
CA ILE A 150 6.95 -2.17 -15.00
C ILE A 150 5.98 -1.10 -15.48
N GLN A 151 4.73 -1.22 -15.09
CA GLN A 151 3.72 -0.21 -15.31
C GLN A 151 3.46 0.55 -14.00
N GLY A 152 3.76 1.84 -13.98
CA GLY A 152 3.68 2.70 -12.80
C GLY A 152 5.03 2.87 -12.10
N LEU A 153 5.51 4.12 -12.04
CA LEU A 153 6.77 4.52 -11.41
C LEU A 153 6.53 5.42 -10.19
N GLY A 154 5.46 5.11 -9.43
CA GLY A 154 5.24 5.67 -8.11
C GLY A 154 6.25 5.13 -7.09
N ALA A 155 6.01 5.36 -5.80
CA ALA A 155 6.94 5.01 -4.72
C ALA A 155 7.38 3.52 -4.72
N VAL A 156 6.48 2.60 -5.04
CA VAL A 156 6.81 1.17 -5.15
C VAL A 156 7.51 0.85 -6.46
N GLY A 157 6.93 1.28 -7.61
CA GLY A 157 7.44 0.89 -8.93
C GLY A 157 8.82 1.45 -9.21
N PHE A 158 9.12 2.66 -8.74
CA PHE A 158 10.44 3.26 -8.89
C PHE A 158 11.51 2.52 -8.07
N ASP A 159 11.25 2.22 -6.79
CA ASP A 159 12.18 1.44 -5.96
C ASP A 159 12.36 0.00 -6.50
N LEU A 160 11.27 -0.58 -7.03
CA LEU A 160 11.33 -1.88 -7.70
C LEU A 160 12.23 -1.83 -8.94
N ALA A 161 12.07 -0.80 -9.80
CA ALA A 161 12.90 -0.62 -10.99
C ALA A 161 14.38 -0.58 -10.63
N ARG A 162 14.76 0.25 -9.66
CA ARG A 162 16.13 0.37 -9.18
C ARG A 162 16.68 -0.99 -8.69
N ARG A 163 15.93 -1.71 -7.87
CA ARG A 163 16.35 -3.04 -7.35
C ARG A 163 16.52 -4.08 -8.44
N LEU A 164 15.65 -4.09 -9.44
CA LEU A 164 15.73 -5.02 -10.56
C LEU A 164 16.90 -4.67 -11.48
N HIS A 165 17.17 -3.37 -11.70
CA HIS A 165 18.33 -2.90 -12.43
C HIS A 165 19.64 -3.31 -11.73
N GLU A 166 19.75 -3.11 -10.42
CA GLU A 166 20.88 -3.56 -9.60
C GLU A 166 21.14 -5.09 -9.70
N LYS A 167 20.10 -5.86 -10.07
CA LYS A 167 20.15 -7.31 -10.29
C LYS A 167 20.43 -7.71 -11.74
N GLY A 168 20.74 -6.76 -12.62
CA GLY A 168 21.06 -6.99 -14.02
C GLY A 168 19.84 -7.22 -14.94
N ALA A 169 18.64 -6.96 -14.49
CA ALA A 169 17.45 -7.06 -15.32
C ALA A 169 17.41 -5.94 -16.37
N ARG A 170 16.85 -6.24 -17.54
CA ARG A 170 16.54 -5.27 -18.60
C ARG A 170 15.12 -4.77 -18.43
N LEU A 171 14.97 -3.46 -18.17
CA LEU A 171 13.69 -2.89 -17.80
C LEU A 171 12.99 -2.20 -18.96
N HIS A 172 11.67 -2.39 -19.02
CA HIS A 172 10.75 -1.62 -19.85
C HIS A 172 9.78 -0.93 -18.90
N VAL A 173 9.87 0.39 -18.78
CA VAL A 173 9.09 1.15 -17.81
C VAL A 173 8.06 2.04 -18.49
N ALA A 174 6.89 2.22 -17.86
CA ALA A 174 5.84 3.11 -18.32
C ALA A 174 5.14 3.76 -17.13
N ASP A 175 4.81 5.03 -17.27
CA ASP A 175 3.97 5.78 -16.34
C ASP A 175 3.17 6.84 -17.11
N ILE A 176 2.03 7.27 -16.57
CA ILE A 176 1.28 8.42 -17.10
C ILE A 176 2.01 9.75 -16.84
N ASN A 177 2.88 9.79 -15.82
CA ASN A 177 3.75 10.91 -15.52
C ASN A 177 5.08 10.73 -16.26
N ILE A 178 5.27 11.54 -17.32
CA ILE A 178 6.47 11.48 -18.15
C ILE A 178 7.76 11.85 -17.39
N GLU A 179 7.66 12.71 -16.37
CA GLU A 179 8.79 13.10 -15.53
C GLU A 179 9.31 11.90 -14.70
N ALA A 180 8.39 11.05 -14.23
CA ALA A 180 8.76 9.84 -13.52
C ALA A 180 9.47 8.82 -14.45
N VAL A 181 9.04 8.74 -15.72
CA VAL A 181 9.72 7.93 -16.74
C VAL A 181 11.12 8.45 -17.00
N GLN A 182 11.25 9.77 -17.24
CA GLN A 182 12.55 10.39 -17.51
C GLN A 182 13.51 10.16 -16.33
N LYS A 183 13.04 10.37 -15.10
CA LYS A 183 13.84 10.13 -13.90
C LYS A 183 14.33 8.69 -13.82
N ALA A 184 13.50 7.71 -14.15
CA ALA A 184 13.89 6.29 -14.12
C ALA A 184 14.87 5.88 -15.23
N VAL A 185 14.93 6.66 -16.33
CA VAL A 185 15.91 6.47 -17.43
C VAL A 185 17.26 7.10 -17.08
N ASP A 186 17.26 8.19 -16.32
CA ASP A 186 18.45 8.96 -15.96
C ASP A 186 19.24 8.35 -14.79
N GLU A 187 18.60 7.49 -13.97
CA GLU A 187 19.21 6.74 -12.84
C GLU A 187 19.65 5.33 -13.24
#